data_b07b27c76b4073daa565780ae880bd5d
#
_entry.id   b07b27c76b4073daa565780ae880bd5d
#
_cell.length_a   1.000
_cell.length_b   1.000
_cell.length_c   1.000
_cell.angle_alpha   90.00
_cell.angle_beta   90.00
_cell.angle_gamma   90.00
#
_symmetry.space_group_name_H-M   'P 1'
#
loop_
_entity.id
_entity.type
_entity.pdbx_description
1 polymer ?
#
loop_
_entity_poly.entity_id
_entity_poly.type
_entity_poly.pdbx_seq_one_letter_code
_entity_poly.pdbx_strand_id
1 'polypeptide(L)'
;MTNIYIQTHGCSANAAESEIMMGLLSKGGFHIVDDMEYSDVNIINICTVKGPVVPLMEIKNITEHYPGKKLIVTGCITRDIIPLIRQITQEASLINTSNIHRIVEAAEESLHGNVLEALTQDKPIKVSLPKVRANKIVGIVPIASGCADACTYCSVKLAKGDIFSYPEEHIVSEIKNNVEQGCREIWLTSQDNGAYGLDSGGRKLNTLLNAILNKVPGNYKIRLGMINPRHIMPMIDCLLQIYQDDRMFKFLHTSIESGNNEILGKMERHYTVHDFKEIVEKFRRYVKDITIATDIIVGFPTETELQFQDSLHLMQDVKPEIVNIASFIPRPNTKSAKMEGQIQASIKNERSNAMTELFKSIALKQNQRWVGWEGKIIIDEVGRDNIWIGRNFAYKPVIVRGNFTLGEEVDVKIKEATPYDLRADNVDAPQIEISVEKNFT
;
A
#
# COMPACT_ATOMS: atom_id res chain seq x y z
N MET A 1 -9.83 27.69 -17.77
CA MET A 1 -10.13 26.33 -17.24
C MET A 1 -9.38 26.24 -15.92
N THR A 2 -10.03 25.87 -14.85
CA THR A 2 -9.41 25.84 -13.51
C THR A 2 -8.51 24.62 -13.36
N ASN A 3 -7.29 24.84 -12.94
CA ASN A 3 -6.28 23.82 -12.76
C ASN A 3 -6.26 23.29 -11.33
N ILE A 4 -6.21 21.98 -11.17
CA ILE A 4 -6.16 21.32 -9.87
C ILE A 4 -4.93 20.40 -9.80
N TYR A 5 -4.17 20.52 -8.74
CA TYR A 5 -3.09 19.63 -8.39
C TYR A 5 -3.48 18.73 -7.23
N ILE A 6 -3.13 17.44 -7.30
CA ILE A 6 -3.40 16.47 -6.21
C ILE A 6 -2.11 15.83 -5.75
N GLN A 7 -1.75 16.09 -4.50
CA GLN A 7 -0.64 15.40 -3.82
C GLN A 7 -1.17 14.25 -2.96
N THR A 8 -0.61 13.07 -3.15
CA THR A 8 -1.04 11.85 -2.44
C THR A 8 0.01 11.35 -1.48
N HIS A 9 -0.37 11.19 -0.21
CA HIS A 9 0.44 10.56 0.81
C HIS A 9 -0.27 9.28 1.30
N GLY A 10 0.51 8.22 1.54
CA GLY A 10 -0.02 7.04 2.21
C GLY A 10 0.04 5.74 1.40
N CYS A 11 -0.99 4.91 1.58
CA CYS A 11 -1.06 3.56 1.05
C CYS A 11 -1.80 3.50 -0.29
N SER A 12 -1.88 2.31 -0.88
CA SER A 12 -2.63 2.06 -2.12
C SER A 12 -4.12 2.48 -2.05
N ALA A 13 -4.73 2.44 -0.85
CA ALA A 13 -6.10 2.93 -0.69
C ALA A 13 -6.19 4.46 -0.84
N ASN A 14 -5.20 5.23 -0.37
CA ASN A 14 -5.14 6.67 -0.61
C ASN A 14 -4.87 6.96 -2.10
N ALA A 15 -3.99 6.18 -2.74
CA ALA A 15 -3.75 6.31 -4.18
C ALA A 15 -5.03 6.08 -4.99
N ALA A 16 -5.79 5.02 -4.69
CA ALA A 16 -7.08 4.76 -5.32
C ALA A 16 -8.08 5.91 -5.12
N GLU A 17 -8.13 6.49 -3.91
CA GLU A 17 -8.99 7.64 -3.62
C GLU A 17 -8.57 8.89 -4.42
N SER A 18 -7.27 9.12 -4.60
CA SER A 18 -6.79 10.21 -5.46
C SER A 18 -7.14 10.00 -6.93
N GLU A 19 -7.01 8.79 -7.46
CA GLU A 19 -7.43 8.45 -8.83
C GLU A 19 -8.93 8.69 -9.05
N ILE A 20 -9.76 8.38 -8.04
CA ILE A 20 -11.19 8.67 -8.07
C ILE A 20 -11.44 10.18 -8.06
N MET A 21 -10.77 10.92 -7.18
CA MET A 21 -10.91 12.38 -7.11
C MET A 21 -10.50 13.05 -8.42
N MET A 22 -9.37 12.63 -9.03
CA MET A 22 -8.96 13.11 -10.35
C MET A 22 -10.03 12.83 -11.41
N GLY A 23 -10.63 11.64 -11.41
CA GLY A 23 -11.69 11.27 -12.33
C GLY A 23 -12.97 12.10 -12.17
N LEU A 24 -13.40 12.33 -10.93
CA LEU A 24 -14.56 13.17 -10.62
C LEU A 24 -14.33 14.63 -11.01
N LEU A 25 -13.17 15.18 -10.70
CA LEU A 25 -12.79 16.55 -11.03
C LEU A 25 -12.70 16.77 -12.55
N SER A 26 -12.06 15.84 -13.27
CA SER A 26 -12.00 15.88 -14.72
C SER A 26 -13.39 15.84 -15.36
N LYS A 27 -14.29 15.00 -14.83
CA LYS A 27 -15.70 14.96 -15.28
C LYS A 27 -16.46 16.24 -14.89
N GLY A 28 -16.09 16.89 -13.79
CA GLY A 28 -16.61 18.20 -13.37
C GLY A 28 -16.07 19.38 -14.17
N GLY A 29 -15.22 19.15 -15.19
CA GLY A 29 -14.69 20.20 -16.06
C GLY A 29 -13.41 20.88 -15.56
N PHE A 30 -12.78 20.31 -14.51
CA PHE A 30 -11.47 20.77 -14.03
C PHE A 30 -10.32 20.11 -14.80
N HIS A 31 -9.21 20.81 -14.89
CA HIS A 31 -7.98 20.30 -15.52
C HIS A 31 -6.99 19.86 -14.44
N ILE A 32 -6.55 18.59 -14.49
CA ILE A 32 -5.56 18.06 -13.56
C ILE A 32 -4.17 18.39 -14.10
N VAL A 33 -3.35 19.01 -13.26
CA VAL A 33 -1.96 19.39 -13.57
C VAL A 33 -0.97 18.60 -12.72
N ASP A 34 0.23 18.39 -13.23
CA ASP A 34 1.28 17.60 -12.58
C ASP A 34 2.18 18.44 -11.65
N ASP A 35 2.05 19.77 -11.69
CA ASP A 35 2.82 20.68 -10.88
C ASP A 35 1.91 21.65 -10.12
N MET A 36 2.19 21.78 -8.81
CA MET A 36 1.49 22.67 -7.90
C MET A 36 1.60 24.14 -8.30
N GLU A 37 2.68 24.52 -8.97
CA GLU A 37 2.89 25.91 -9.42
C GLU A 37 1.81 26.37 -10.39
N TYR A 38 1.30 25.48 -11.25
CA TYR A 38 0.28 25.79 -12.26
C TYR A 38 -1.16 25.58 -11.80
N SER A 39 -1.38 25.18 -10.53
CA SER A 39 -2.73 24.94 -10.02
C SER A 39 -3.40 26.20 -9.50
N ASP A 40 -4.72 26.23 -9.51
CA ASP A 40 -5.57 27.19 -8.81
C ASP A 40 -6.00 26.62 -7.44
N VAL A 41 -6.18 25.30 -7.38
CA VAL A 41 -6.57 24.56 -6.19
C VAL A 41 -5.59 23.42 -5.93
N ASN A 42 -5.03 23.35 -4.75
CA ASN A 42 -4.20 22.26 -4.27
C ASN A 42 -5.03 21.31 -3.41
N ILE A 43 -4.97 20.03 -3.72
CA ILE A 43 -5.59 18.98 -2.92
C ILE A 43 -4.48 18.12 -2.33
N ILE A 44 -4.48 17.97 -0.99
CA ILE A 44 -3.55 17.09 -0.30
C ILE A 44 -4.31 15.92 0.33
N ASN A 45 -4.03 14.71 -0.16
CA ASN A 45 -4.60 13.47 0.37
C ASN A 45 -3.65 12.90 1.43
N ILE A 46 -4.00 13.12 2.70
CA ILE A 46 -3.14 12.81 3.84
C ILE A 46 -3.32 11.38 4.36
N CYS A 47 -2.24 10.86 4.96
CA CYS A 47 -2.25 9.61 5.70
C CYS A 47 -1.77 9.86 7.14
N THR A 48 -2.61 9.59 8.12
CA THR A 48 -2.26 9.74 9.54
C THR A 48 -1.66 8.48 10.17
N VAL A 49 -1.58 7.39 9.41
CA VAL A 49 -1.00 6.12 9.90
C VAL A 49 0.47 6.28 10.29
N LYS A 50 1.23 7.11 9.58
CA LYS A 50 2.63 7.42 9.91
C LYS A 50 2.79 8.60 10.88
N GLY A 51 1.71 9.16 11.40
CA GLY A 51 1.69 10.31 12.31
C GLY A 51 1.28 11.62 11.63
N PRO A 52 0.89 12.62 12.43
CA PRO A 52 0.41 13.90 11.91
C PRO A 52 1.52 14.83 11.42
N VAL A 53 2.78 14.59 11.79
CA VAL A 53 3.90 15.54 11.56
C VAL A 53 4.08 15.82 10.07
N VAL A 54 4.24 14.78 9.25
CA VAL A 54 4.49 14.96 7.81
C VAL A 54 3.32 15.65 7.12
N PRO A 55 2.05 15.21 7.28
CA PRO A 55 0.91 15.91 6.70
C PRO A 55 0.79 17.38 7.12
N LEU A 56 1.02 17.70 8.39
CA LEU A 56 0.95 19.08 8.88
C LEU A 56 2.08 19.95 8.32
N MET A 57 3.27 19.40 8.18
CA MET A 57 4.40 20.11 7.53
C MET A 57 4.08 20.42 6.06
N GLU A 58 3.49 19.47 5.32
CA GLU A 58 3.09 19.68 3.92
C GLU A 58 2.00 20.73 3.80
N ILE A 59 0.96 20.68 4.65
CA ILE A 59 -0.10 21.70 4.69
C ILE A 59 0.49 23.07 4.95
N LYS A 60 1.42 23.19 5.91
CA LYS A 60 2.11 24.44 6.25
C LYS A 60 2.92 24.93 5.04
N ASN A 61 3.72 24.05 4.45
CA ASN A 61 4.55 24.37 3.28
C ASN A 61 3.69 24.90 2.11
N ILE A 62 2.57 24.25 1.80
CA ILE A 62 1.66 24.71 0.74
C ILE A 62 1.09 26.09 1.07
N THR A 63 0.65 26.30 2.32
CA THR A 63 0.06 27.57 2.74
C THR A 63 1.07 28.73 2.68
N GLU A 64 2.33 28.48 3.04
CA GLU A 64 3.39 29.50 3.06
C GLU A 64 3.96 29.81 1.68
N HIS A 65 4.17 28.79 0.82
CA HIS A 65 4.82 28.99 -0.49
C HIS A 65 3.87 29.31 -1.62
N TYR A 66 2.57 28.98 -1.46
CA TYR A 66 1.54 29.26 -2.48
C TYR A 66 0.38 30.09 -1.92
N PRO A 67 0.67 31.29 -1.37
CA PRO A 67 -0.37 32.16 -0.83
C PRO A 67 -1.34 32.58 -1.94
N GLY A 68 -2.63 32.47 -1.69
CA GLY A 68 -3.68 32.78 -2.67
C GLY A 68 -4.19 31.58 -3.47
N LYS A 69 -3.49 30.45 -3.49
CA LYS A 69 -4.05 29.20 -4.01
C LYS A 69 -4.99 28.57 -3.00
N LYS A 70 -6.06 27.99 -3.49
CA LYS A 70 -7.03 27.31 -2.61
C LYS A 70 -6.49 25.96 -2.16
N LEU A 71 -6.83 25.56 -0.93
CA LEU A 71 -6.37 24.29 -0.34
C LEU A 71 -7.55 23.42 0.09
N ILE A 72 -7.51 22.15 -0.31
CA ILE A 72 -8.41 21.10 0.17
C ILE A 72 -7.56 20.02 0.81
N VAL A 73 -7.84 19.71 2.06
CA VAL A 73 -7.21 18.59 2.77
C VAL A 73 -8.20 17.42 2.80
N THR A 74 -7.74 16.27 2.33
CA THR A 74 -8.55 15.04 2.27
C THR A 74 -7.80 13.82 2.80
N GLY A 75 -8.45 12.65 2.82
CA GLY A 75 -7.84 11.38 3.22
C GLY A 75 -8.17 10.95 4.64
N CYS A 76 -7.20 10.35 5.32
CA CYS A 76 -7.38 9.81 6.66
C CYS A 76 -7.39 10.92 7.73
N ILE A 77 -8.37 11.81 7.68
CA ILE A 77 -8.54 12.89 8.64
C ILE A 77 -9.18 12.31 9.92
N THR A 78 -8.46 12.37 11.04
CA THR A 78 -8.96 12.03 12.38
C THR A 78 -9.36 13.30 13.13
N ARG A 79 -10.23 13.17 14.13
CA ARG A 79 -10.76 14.34 14.87
C ARG A 79 -9.69 15.16 15.55
N ASP A 80 -8.59 14.54 15.95
CA ASP A 80 -7.44 15.19 16.64
C ASP A 80 -6.57 16.03 15.73
N ILE A 81 -6.53 15.73 14.41
CA ILE A 81 -5.70 16.51 13.48
C ILE A 81 -6.42 17.79 13.01
N ILE A 82 -7.74 17.84 13.06
CA ILE A 82 -8.54 18.99 12.59
C ILE A 82 -8.12 20.29 13.27
N PRO A 83 -8.04 20.37 14.62
CA PRO A 83 -7.59 21.58 15.30
C PRO A 83 -6.16 21.99 14.89
N LEU A 84 -5.29 21.03 14.61
CA LEU A 84 -3.92 21.31 14.19
C LEU A 84 -3.87 21.88 12.77
N ILE A 85 -4.71 21.37 11.87
CA ILE A 85 -4.87 21.95 10.51
C ILE A 85 -5.41 23.37 10.63
N ARG A 86 -6.41 23.61 11.48
CA ARG A 86 -7.01 24.93 11.67
C ARG A 86 -6.06 25.97 12.29
N GLN A 87 -5.04 25.53 13.04
CA GLN A 87 -3.95 26.41 13.51
C GLN A 87 -3.05 26.88 12.37
N ILE A 88 -2.91 26.09 11.31
CA ILE A 88 -2.10 26.44 10.14
C ILE A 88 -2.91 27.29 9.15
N THR A 89 -4.14 26.86 8.86
CA THR A 89 -5.03 27.55 7.91
C THR A 89 -6.49 27.38 8.29
N GLN A 90 -7.23 28.50 8.26
CA GLN A 90 -8.69 28.51 8.48
C GLN A 90 -9.46 28.32 7.17
N GLU A 91 -8.80 28.55 6.03
CA GLU A 91 -9.44 28.63 4.71
C GLU A 91 -9.47 27.27 3.97
N ALA A 92 -8.77 26.25 4.47
CA ALA A 92 -8.76 24.94 3.81
C ALA A 92 -10.10 24.22 3.96
N SER A 93 -10.66 23.73 2.86
CA SER A 93 -11.77 22.77 2.91
C SER A 93 -11.28 21.42 3.41
N LEU A 94 -12.11 20.71 4.19
CA LEU A 94 -11.77 19.42 4.79
C LEU A 94 -12.75 18.34 4.32
N ILE A 95 -12.24 17.30 3.68
CA ILE A 95 -13.03 16.15 3.19
C ILE A 95 -12.39 14.87 3.67
N ASN A 96 -13.06 14.09 4.51
CA ASN A 96 -12.51 12.81 4.88
C ASN A 96 -12.69 11.75 3.77
N THR A 97 -12.03 10.59 3.95
CA THR A 97 -12.09 9.46 3.01
C THR A 97 -13.51 9.01 2.65
N SER A 98 -14.48 9.15 3.56
CA SER A 98 -15.90 8.78 3.31
C SER A 98 -16.62 9.73 2.36
N ASN A 99 -16.13 10.94 2.19
CA ASN A 99 -16.79 12.02 1.47
C ASN A 99 -16.08 12.47 0.19
N ILE A 100 -15.13 11.69 -0.34
CA ILE A 100 -14.38 12.06 -1.56
C ILE A 100 -15.27 12.29 -2.78
N HIS A 101 -16.48 11.73 -2.80
CA HIS A 101 -17.46 11.97 -3.86
C HIS A 101 -17.92 13.44 -3.94
N ARG A 102 -17.72 14.23 -2.88
CA ARG A 102 -18.01 15.67 -2.83
C ARG A 102 -16.82 16.55 -3.25
N ILE A 103 -15.79 15.98 -3.85
CA ILE A 103 -14.57 16.71 -4.17
C ILE A 103 -14.80 17.84 -5.19
N VAL A 104 -15.74 17.67 -6.11
CA VAL A 104 -16.13 18.70 -7.10
C VAL A 104 -16.75 19.88 -6.38
N GLU A 105 -17.74 19.63 -5.52
CA GLU A 105 -18.39 20.65 -4.68
C GLU A 105 -17.35 21.42 -3.84
N ALA A 106 -16.41 20.70 -3.22
CA ALA A 106 -15.36 21.35 -2.43
C ALA A 106 -14.43 22.24 -3.25
N ALA A 107 -14.12 21.84 -4.48
CA ALA A 107 -13.31 22.66 -5.37
C ALA A 107 -14.07 23.94 -5.78
N GLU A 108 -15.34 23.83 -6.12
CA GLU A 108 -16.21 24.96 -6.46
C GLU A 108 -16.37 25.94 -5.29
N GLU A 109 -16.71 25.43 -4.10
CA GLU A 109 -16.84 26.23 -2.88
C GLU A 109 -15.54 26.95 -2.52
N SER A 110 -14.40 26.23 -2.58
CA SER A 110 -13.10 26.83 -2.31
C SER A 110 -12.76 27.96 -3.29
N LEU A 111 -13.10 27.82 -4.56
CA LEU A 111 -12.90 28.87 -5.58
C LEU A 111 -13.75 30.12 -5.30
N HIS A 112 -14.96 29.95 -4.77
CA HIS A 112 -15.82 31.05 -4.34
C HIS A 112 -15.39 31.66 -2.99
N GLY A 113 -14.33 31.15 -2.36
CA GLY A 113 -13.84 31.62 -1.07
C GLY A 113 -14.56 31.04 0.14
N ASN A 114 -15.39 30.00 -0.07
CA ASN A 114 -16.08 29.29 0.98
C ASN A 114 -15.24 28.08 1.48
N VAL A 115 -15.52 27.64 2.71
CA VAL A 115 -14.88 26.47 3.31
C VAL A 115 -15.91 25.36 3.45
N LEU A 116 -15.67 24.22 2.81
CA LEU A 116 -16.49 23.04 2.95
C LEU A 116 -15.88 22.08 3.98
N GLU A 117 -16.68 21.64 4.97
CA GLU A 117 -16.33 20.54 5.87
C GLU A 117 -17.27 19.36 5.66
N ALA A 118 -16.76 18.28 5.05
CA ALA A 118 -17.46 17.03 4.82
C ALA A 118 -16.73 15.90 5.55
N LEU A 119 -17.10 15.69 6.83
CA LEU A 119 -16.40 14.82 7.77
C LEU A 119 -17.32 13.72 8.34
N THR A 120 -18.48 13.49 7.72
CA THR A 120 -19.41 12.39 8.09
C THR A 120 -18.80 11.02 7.81
N GLN A 121 -19.33 10.00 8.49
CA GLN A 121 -18.89 8.60 8.32
C GLN A 121 -19.82 7.86 7.35
N ASP A 122 -20.06 8.45 6.19
CA ASP A 122 -20.84 7.83 5.13
C ASP A 122 -20.13 6.60 4.57
N LYS A 123 -20.88 5.68 3.98
CA LYS A 123 -20.35 4.45 3.38
C LYS A 123 -20.68 4.38 1.87
N PRO A 124 -20.16 5.31 1.05
CA PRO A 124 -20.44 5.29 -0.38
C PRO A 124 -19.70 4.14 -1.05
N ILE A 125 -20.31 3.58 -2.09
CA ILE A 125 -19.63 2.65 -2.99
C ILE A 125 -18.71 3.46 -3.90
N LYS A 126 -17.41 3.38 -3.66
CA LYS A 126 -16.39 4.15 -4.41
C LYS A 126 -15.84 3.42 -5.62
N VAL A 127 -15.97 2.09 -5.67
CA VAL A 127 -15.33 1.23 -6.66
C VAL A 127 -15.81 1.47 -8.10
N SER A 128 -17.00 2.01 -8.31
CA SER A 128 -17.53 2.31 -9.65
C SER A 128 -17.49 3.80 -10.02
N LEU A 129 -16.80 4.63 -9.24
CA LEU A 129 -16.69 6.06 -9.54
C LEU A 129 -15.67 6.29 -10.67
N PRO A 130 -15.82 7.38 -11.45
CA PRO A 130 -14.84 7.76 -12.47
C PRO A 130 -13.42 7.83 -11.89
N LYS A 131 -12.43 7.39 -12.68
CA LYS A 131 -11.02 7.41 -12.28
C LYS A 131 -10.13 7.95 -13.38
N VAL A 132 -9.07 8.64 -12.98
CA VAL A 132 -7.88 8.91 -13.81
C VAL A 132 -6.72 8.21 -13.13
N ARG A 133 -6.17 7.19 -13.80
CA ARG A 133 -5.07 6.39 -13.22
C ARG A 133 -3.75 7.12 -13.30
N ALA A 134 -3.01 7.13 -12.19
CA ALA A 134 -1.65 7.65 -12.15
C ALA A 134 -0.68 6.74 -12.94
N ASN A 135 -0.90 5.42 -12.87
CA ASN A 135 -0.17 4.43 -13.66
C ASN A 135 -1.14 3.73 -14.62
N LYS A 136 -0.88 3.83 -15.94
CA LYS A 136 -1.80 3.34 -16.97
C LYS A 136 -1.98 1.82 -16.96
N ILE A 137 -1.00 1.07 -16.47
CA ILE A 137 -1.03 -0.40 -16.47
C ILE A 137 -1.40 -1.03 -15.12
N VAL A 138 -1.56 -0.19 -14.08
CA VAL A 138 -1.94 -0.64 -12.73
C VAL A 138 -3.36 -0.18 -12.42
N GLY A 139 -4.27 -1.12 -12.18
CA GLY A 139 -5.62 -0.85 -11.70
C GLY A 139 -5.72 -1.07 -10.19
N ILE A 140 -5.78 0.00 -9.40
CA ILE A 140 -5.98 -0.11 -7.95
C ILE A 140 -7.48 -0.22 -7.67
N VAL A 141 -7.91 -1.37 -7.10
CA VAL A 141 -9.30 -1.68 -6.86
C VAL A 141 -9.56 -1.88 -5.37
N PRO A 142 -10.16 -0.90 -4.70
CA PRO A 142 -10.63 -1.08 -3.33
C PRO A 142 -11.74 -2.12 -3.28
N ILE A 143 -11.62 -3.12 -2.39
CA ILE A 143 -12.66 -4.14 -2.19
C ILE A 143 -13.52 -3.85 -0.95
N ALA A 144 -12.99 -3.06 -0.02
CA ALA A 144 -13.70 -2.61 1.17
C ALA A 144 -13.10 -1.30 1.69
N SER A 145 -13.85 -0.60 2.52
CA SER A 145 -13.39 0.55 3.32
C SER A 145 -13.62 0.27 4.81
N GLY A 146 -12.83 0.90 5.69
CA GLY A 146 -12.90 0.63 7.13
C GLY A 146 -12.27 -0.69 7.53
N CYS A 147 -12.37 -1.08 8.80
CA CYS A 147 -11.73 -2.27 9.33
C CYS A 147 -12.65 -3.01 10.33
N ALA A 148 -12.64 -4.34 10.27
CA ALA A 148 -13.37 -5.18 11.21
C ALA A 148 -12.69 -5.23 12.58
N ASP A 149 -11.36 -5.08 12.64
CA ASP A 149 -10.58 -5.16 13.86
C ASP A 149 -10.49 -3.83 14.62
N ALA A 150 -10.10 -3.91 15.88
CA ALA A 150 -9.93 -2.78 16.79
C ALA A 150 -8.57 -2.79 17.48
N CYS A 151 -7.50 -3.04 16.71
CA CYS A 151 -6.14 -3.08 17.24
C CYS A 151 -5.82 -1.84 18.08
N THR A 152 -5.23 -2.03 19.24
CA THR A 152 -5.07 -0.97 20.26
C THR A 152 -4.25 0.22 19.82
N TYR A 153 -3.39 0.05 18.82
CA TYR A 153 -2.48 1.08 18.28
C TYR A 153 -2.99 1.78 17.02
N CYS A 154 -4.09 1.27 16.43
CA CYS A 154 -4.45 1.66 15.06
C CYS A 154 -5.42 2.85 15.04
N SER A 155 -5.00 3.93 14.38
CA SER A 155 -5.85 5.09 14.13
C SER A 155 -6.71 4.98 12.87
N VAL A 156 -6.48 3.96 12.04
CA VAL A 156 -7.20 3.79 10.76
C VAL A 156 -8.70 3.64 10.98
N LYS A 157 -9.10 2.87 11.99
CA LYS A 157 -10.52 2.73 12.35
C LYS A 157 -11.16 4.04 12.77
N LEU A 158 -10.40 4.94 13.42
CA LEU A 158 -10.87 6.27 13.80
C LEU A 158 -11.14 7.17 12.57
N ALA A 159 -10.37 6.97 11.50
CA ALA A 159 -10.51 7.73 10.25
C ALA A 159 -11.52 7.11 9.27
N LYS A 160 -11.51 5.78 9.12
CA LYS A 160 -12.27 5.05 8.08
C LYS A 160 -13.51 4.30 8.63
N GLY A 161 -13.66 4.22 9.94
CA GLY A 161 -14.80 3.55 10.59
C GLY A 161 -14.79 2.03 10.51
N ASP A 162 -15.98 1.44 10.71
CA ASP A 162 -16.20 0.00 10.60
C ASP A 162 -16.17 -0.45 9.15
N ILE A 163 -15.81 -1.73 8.95
CA ILE A 163 -15.74 -2.32 7.63
C ILE A 163 -17.04 -2.11 6.84
N PHE A 164 -16.87 -1.83 5.56
CA PHE A 164 -17.90 -1.78 4.55
C PHE A 164 -17.36 -2.43 3.28
N SER A 165 -17.79 -3.65 3.02
CA SER A 165 -17.39 -4.45 1.86
C SER A 165 -18.18 -4.01 0.64
N TYR A 166 -17.50 -3.75 -0.47
CA TYR A 166 -18.18 -3.37 -1.71
C TYR A 166 -18.83 -4.60 -2.36
N PRO A 167 -19.95 -4.42 -3.08
CA PRO A 167 -20.61 -5.52 -3.78
C PRO A 167 -19.68 -6.20 -4.81
N GLU A 168 -19.73 -7.53 -4.88
CA GLU A 168 -18.88 -8.33 -5.79
C GLU A 168 -18.99 -7.87 -7.23
N GLU A 169 -20.22 -7.60 -7.70
CA GLU A 169 -20.52 -7.18 -9.06
C GLU A 169 -19.81 -5.87 -9.44
N HIS A 170 -19.74 -4.91 -8.52
CA HIS A 170 -19.02 -3.65 -8.74
C HIS A 170 -17.50 -3.87 -8.83
N ILE A 171 -16.94 -4.72 -7.95
CA ILE A 171 -15.51 -5.05 -7.95
C ILE A 171 -15.13 -5.77 -9.25
N VAL A 172 -15.90 -6.80 -9.62
CA VAL A 172 -15.66 -7.59 -10.85
C VAL A 172 -15.79 -6.70 -12.10
N SER A 173 -16.81 -5.85 -12.16
CA SER A 173 -16.98 -4.89 -13.26
C SER A 173 -15.83 -3.91 -13.37
N GLU A 174 -15.36 -3.36 -12.26
CA GLU A 174 -14.21 -2.45 -12.21
C GLU A 174 -12.93 -3.12 -12.70
N ILE A 175 -12.67 -4.36 -12.25
CA ILE A 175 -11.49 -5.12 -12.70
C ILE A 175 -11.58 -5.41 -14.21
N LYS A 176 -12.75 -5.82 -14.68
CA LYS A 176 -12.98 -6.05 -16.11
C LYS A 176 -12.70 -4.80 -16.93
N ASN A 177 -13.24 -3.66 -16.51
CA ASN A 177 -13.00 -2.37 -17.18
C ASN A 177 -11.50 -2.01 -17.18
N ASN A 178 -10.80 -2.22 -16.07
CA ASN A 178 -9.36 -1.96 -15.98
C ASN A 178 -8.56 -2.84 -16.95
N VAL A 179 -8.88 -4.13 -17.04
CA VAL A 179 -8.22 -5.07 -17.96
C VAL A 179 -8.51 -4.71 -19.40
N GLU A 180 -9.76 -4.38 -19.76
CA GLU A 180 -10.16 -3.92 -21.09
C GLU A 180 -9.46 -2.62 -21.51
N GLN A 181 -9.13 -1.76 -20.55
CA GLN A 181 -8.36 -0.53 -20.75
C GLN A 181 -6.84 -0.73 -20.75
N GLY A 182 -6.36 -1.97 -20.71
CA GLY A 182 -4.95 -2.33 -20.84
C GLY A 182 -4.18 -2.45 -19.53
N CYS A 183 -4.84 -2.47 -18.36
CA CYS A 183 -4.14 -2.76 -17.12
C CYS A 183 -3.57 -4.17 -17.13
N ARG A 184 -2.32 -4.29 -16.74
CA ARG A 184 -1.57 -5.55 -16.63
C ARG A 184 -1.47 -6.03 -15.19
N GLU A 185 -1.65 -5.12 -14.23
CA GLU A 185 -1.68 -5.40 -12.79
C GLU A 185 -2.97 -4.89 -12.17
N ILE A 186 -3.56 -5.70 -11.33
CA ILE A 186 -4.73 -5.36 -10.52
C ILE A 186 -4.34 -5.47 -9.05
N TRP A 187 -4.36 -4.35 -8.34
CA TRP A 187 -4.07 -4.32 -6.93
C TRP A 187 -5.37 -4.29 -6.12
N LEU A 188 -5.73 -5.42 -5.52
CA LEU A 188 -6.85 -5.47 -4.59
C LEU A 188 -6.42 -4.85 -3.27
N THR A 189 -7.14 -3.84 -2.80
CA THR A 189 -6.75 -3.09 -1.62
C THR A 189 -7.90 -2.86 -0.66
N SER A 190 -7.60 -2.91 0.63
CA SER A 190 -8.41 -2.48 1.77
C SER A 190 -7.51 -2.31 3.00
N GLN A 191 -8.08 -1.99 4.14
CA GLN A 191 -7.33 -1.97 5.41
C GLN A 191 -6.96 -3.38 5.88
N ASP A 192 -7.78 -4.36 5.54
CA ASP A 192 -7.54 -5.79 5.70
C ASP A 192 -8.39 -6.53 4.66
N ASN A 193 -7.75 -7.08 3.63
CA ASN A 193 -8.49 -7.77 2.56
C ASN A 193 -9.15 -9.07 3.07
N GLY A 194 -8.58 -9.70 4.08
CA GLY A 194 -9.14 -10.92 4.68
C GLY A 194 -10.48 -10.70 5.37
N ALA A 195 -10.76 -9.48 5.78
CA ALA A 195 -12.01 -9.11 6.42
C ALA A 195 -13.17 -8.88 5.42
N TYR A 196 -12.91 -8.93 4.11
CA TYR A 196 -13.95 -8.74 3.09
C TYR A 196 -15.14 -9.68 3.32
N GLY A 197 -16.33 -9.08 3.36
CA GLY A 197 -17.60 -9.77 3.49
C GLY A 197 -18.01 -10.12 4.91
N LEU A 198 -17.22 -9.80 5.95
CA LEU A 198 -17.61 -10.04 7.34
C LEU A 198 -18.85 -9.22 7.75
N ASP A 199 -19.08 -8.08 7.11
CA ASP A 199 -20.24 -7.20 7.33
C ASP A 199 -21.47 -7.57 6.47
N SER A 200 -21.34 -8.48 5.52
CA SER A 200 -22.39 -8.82 4.53
C SER A 200 -22.93 -10.25 4.63
N GLY A 201 -22.74 -10.92 5.76
CA GLY A 201 -23.46 -12.16 6.09
C GLY A 201 -23.08 -13.41 5.31
N GLY A 202 -21.85 -13.52 4.78
CA GLY A 202 -21.41 -14.80 4.23
C GLY A 202 -20.50 -14.76 3.01
N ARG A 203 -20.33 -13.63 2.37
CA ARG A 203 -19.33 -13.49 1.30
C ARG A 203 -17.94 -13.42 1.96
N LYS A 204 -16.99 -14.11 1.37
CA LYS A 204 -15.61 -14.15 1.88
C LYS A 204 -14.63 -13.79 0.76
N LEU A 205 -13.43 -13.39 1.13
CA LEU A 205 -12.37 -13.03 0.20
C LEU A 205 -12.12 -14.12 -0.85
N ASN A 206 -12.06 -15.39 -0.43
CA ASN A 206 -11.86 -16.52 -1.35
C ASN A 206 -12.98 -16.65 -2.41
N THR A 207 -14.23 -16.34 -2.05
CA THR A 207 -15.35 -16.32 -2.99
C THR A 207 -15.19 -15.20 -4.00
N LEU A 208 -14.81 -14.00 -3.54
CA LEU A 208 -14.54 -12.86 -4.43
C LEU A 208 -13.39 -13.16 -5.39
N LEU A 209 -12.27 -13.71 -4.91
CA LEU A 209 -11.13 -14.06 -5.76
C LEU A 209 -11.50 -15.07 -6.82
N ASN A 210 -12.24 -16.13 -6.47
CA ASN A 210 -12.76 -17.09 -7.44
C ASN A 210 -13.71 -16.44 -8.47
N ALA A 211 -14.57 -15.52 -8.02
CA ALA A 211 -15.46 -14.80 -8.93
C ALA A 211 -14.66 -13.94 -9.94
N ILE A 212 -13.61 -13.24 -9.49
CA ILE A 212 -12.72 -12.46 -10.35
C ILE A 212 -12.04 -13.38 -11.37
N LEU A 213 -11.40 -14.45 -10.92
CA LEU A 213 -10.67 -15.38 -11.79
C LEU A 213 -11.57 -16.07 -12.81
N ASN A 214 -12.82 -16.35 -12.46
CA ASN A 214 -13.77 -17.01 -13.37
C ASN A 214 -14.47 -16.04 -14.35
N LYS A 215 -14.72 -14.79 -13.92
CA LYS A 215 -15.54 -13.84 -14.68
C LYS A 215 -14.72 -12.84 -15.49
N VAL A 216 -13.44 -12.66 -15.17
CA VAL A 216 -12.55 -11.69 -15.86
C VAL A 216 -11.43 -12.45 -16.57
N PRO A 217 -11.57 -12.76 -17.86
CA PRO A 217 -10.47 -13.33 -18.65
C PRO A 217 -9.44 -12.25 -19.00
N GLY A 218 -8.24 -12.66 -19.37
CA GLY A 218 -7.22 -11.74 -19.88
C GLY A 218 -5.83 -12.03 -19.33
N ASN A 219 -4.84 -11.29 -19.85
CA ASN A 219 -3.45 -11.39 -19.44
C ASN A 219 -3.14 -10.25 -18.46
N TYR A 220 -3.39 -10.48 -17.19
CA TYR A 220 -3.11 -9.57 -16.09
C TYR A 220 -2.69 -10.34 -14.84
N LYS A 221 -2.09 -9.66 -13.89
CA LYS A 221 -1.71 -10.21 -12.58
C LYS A 221 -2.49 -9.53 -11.46
N ILE A 222 -2.86 -10.29 -10.44
CA ILE A 222 -3.53 -9.81 -9.23
C ILE A 222 -2.51 -9.74 -8.09
N ARG A 223 -2.32 -8.55 -7.53
CA ARG A 223 -1.65 -8.36 -6.26
C ARG A 223 -2.69 -8.25 -5.16
N LEU A 224 -2.74 -9.25 -4.30
CA LEU A 224 -3.58 -9.20 -3.12
C LEU A 224 -2.90 -8.36 -2.04
N GLY A 225 -3.59 -7.35 -1.52
CA GLY A 225 -3.12 -6.50 -0.44
C GLY A 225 -3.05 -7.27 0.89
N MET A 226 -2.66 -6.58 1.96
CA MET A 226 -2.45 -7.16 3.29
C MET A 226 -3.68 -7.93 3.78
N ILE A 227 -3.42 -9.09 4.39
CA ILE A 227 -4.40 -9.93 5.07
C ILE A 227 -3.92 -10.19 6.50
N ASN A 228 -4.78 -9.94 7.47
CA ASN A 228 -4.51 -10.31 8.85
C ASN A 228 -4.44 -11.85 9.00
N PRO A 229 -3.43 -12.42 9.71
CA PRO A 229 -3.31 -13.86 9.92
C PRO A 229 -4.59 -14.55 10.39
N ARG A 230 -5.37 -13.91 11.30
CA ARG A 230 -6.64 -14.46 11.80
C ARG A 230 -7.66 -14.75 10.69
N HIS A 231 -7.62 -13.98 9.59
CA HIS A 231 -8.54 -14.15 8.47
C HIS A 231 -8.02 -15.13 7.41
N ILE A 232 -6.71 -15.40 7.38
CA ILE A 232 -6.12 -16.43 6.50
C ILE A 232 -6.46 -17.82 6.99
N MET A 233 -6.28 -18.09 8.29
CA MET A 233 -6.42 -19.43 8.86
C MET A 233 -7.74 -20.14 8.47
N PRO A 234 -8.92 -19.50 8.57
CA PRO A 234 -10.18 -20.16 8.21
C PRO A 234 -10.37 -20.46 6.72
N MET A 235 -9.55 -19.89 5.84
CA MET A 235 -9.68 -20.04 4.38
C MET A 235 -8.35 -20.46 3.71
N ILE A 236 -7.37 -20.90 4.48
CA ILE A 236 -6.00 -21.12 4.00
C ILE A 236 -5.96 -22.11 2.83
N ASP A 237 -6.67 -23.23 2.90
CA ASP A 237 -6.65 -24.26 1.84
C ASP A 237 -7.26 -23.71 0.53
N CYS A 238 -8.32 -22.91 0.64
CA CYS A 238 -8.90 -22.23 -0.52
C CYS A 238 -7.94 -21.21 -1.13
N LEU A 239 -7.25 -20.43 -0.28
CA LEU A 239 -6.26 -19.48 -0.75
C LEU A 239 -5.08 -20.18 -1.44
N LEU A 240 -4.58 -21.28 -0.88
CA LEU A 240 -3.51 -22.07 -1.50
C LEU A 240 -3.90 -22.57 -2.91
N GLN A 241 -5.17 -22.96 -3.12
CA GLN A 241 -5.69 -23.33 -4.45
C GLN A 241 -5.75 -22.12 -5.39
N ILE A 242 -6.28 -20.98 -4.92
CA ILE A 242 -6.35 -19.73 -5.68
C ILE A 242 -4.96 -19.25 -6.12
N TYR A 243 -3.97 -19.37 -5.26
CA TYR A 243 -2.59 -19.00 -5.58
C TYR A 243 -1.90 -19.92 -6.60
N GLN A 244 -2.54 -21.02 -7.05
CA GLN A 244 -2.04 -21.80 -8.19
C GLN A 244 -2.36 -21.14 -9.53
N ASP A 245 -3.41 -20.29 -9.61
CA ASP A 245 -3.70 -19.55 -10.84
C ASP A 245 -2.55 -18.60 -11.20
N ASP A 246 -2.12 -18.66 -12.46
CA ASP A 246 -0.98 -17.87 -12.93
C ASP A 246 -1.24 -16.35 -12.89
N ARG A 247 -2.50 -15.93 -12.86
CA ARG A 247 -2.87 -14.53 -12.70
C ARG A 247 -2.64 -14.00 -11.28
N MET A 248 -2.48 -14.86 -10.28
CA MET A 248 -2.08 -14.41 -8.94
C MET A 248 -0.57 -14.20 -8.87
N PHE A 249 -0.13 -12.99 -8.50
CA PHE A 249 1.26 -12.84 -8.06
C PHE A 249 1.53 -13.77 -6.89
N LYS A 250 2.65 -14.49 -6.92
CA LYS A 250 3.08 -15.34 -5.81
C LYS A 250 3.66 -14.45 -4.70
N PHE A 251 2.76 -13.67 -4.09
CA PHE A 251 3.06 -12.65 -3.10
C PHE A 251 2.00 -12.67 -2.01
N LEU A 252 2.42 -12.91 -0.77
CA LEU A 252 1.55 -12.87 0.41
C LEU A 252 2.02 -11.78 1.36
N HIS A 253 1.17 -10.78 1.62
CA HIS A 253 1.40 -9.80 2.67
C HIS A 253 0.50 -10.10 3.86
N THR A 254 1.13 -10.47 4.99
CA THR A 254 0.42 -10.78 6.23
C THR A 254 1.18 -10.24 7.44
N SER A 255 0.54 -9.33 8.20
CA SER A 255 1.18 -8.55 9.27
C SER A 255 1.24 -9.32 10.57
N ILE A 256 2.44 -9.71 11.02
CA ILE A 256 2.63 -10.34 12.34
C ILE A 256 2.61 -9.33 13.48
N GLU A 257 3.15 -8.15 13.29
CA GLU A 257 3.29 -7.01 14.21
C GLU A 257 4.28 -7.22 15.37
N SER A 258 4.34 -8.40 15.99
CA SER A 258 5.30 -8.74 17.05
C SER A 258 5.60 -10.24 17.07
N GLY A 259 6.81 -10.61 17.43
CA GLY A 259 7.22 -12.01 17.65
C GLY A 259 6.81 -12.60 19.01
N ASN A 260 6.09 -11.84 19.83
CA ASN A 260 5.73 -12.24 21.18
C ASN A 260 4.21 -12.22 21.39
N ASN A 261 3.64 -13.34 21.87
CA ASN A 261 2.20 -13.51 22.02
C ASN A 261 1.58 -12.59 23.08
N GLU A 262 2.32 -12.22 24.14
CA GLU A 262 1.82 -11.27 25.13
C GLU A 262 1.65 -9.87 24.53
N ILE A 263 2.62 -9.44 23.72
CA ILE A 263 2.53 -8.17 22.98
C ILE A 263 1.40 -8.23 21.95
N LEU A 264 1.25 -9.32 21.20
CA LEU A 264 0.11 -9.51 20.29
C LEU A 264 -1.23 -9.41 21.02
N GLY A 265 -1.33 -9.98 22.22
CA GLY A 265 -2.50 -9.86 23.08
C GLY A 265 -2.79 -8.42 23.50
N LYS A 266 -1.76 -7.65 23.90
CA LYS A 266 -1.88 -6.23 24.24
C LYS A 266 -2.22 -5.36 23.02
N MET A 267 -1.82 -5.77 21.83
CA MET A 267 -2.20 -5.16 20.55
C MET A 267 -3.64 -5.49 20.13
N GLU A 268 -4.33 -6.42 20.84
CA GLU A 268 -5.62 -7.00 20.45
C GLU A 268 -5.56 -7.66 19.05
N ARG A 269 -4.44 -8.37 18.79
CA ARG A 269 -4.30 -9.21 17.58
C ARG A 269 -4.77 -10.62 17.94
N HIS A 270 -5.83 -11.08 17.33
CA HIS A 270 -6.50 -12.35 17.67
C HIS A 270 -5.90 -13.54 16.91
N TYR A 271 -4.60 -13.66 16.93
CA TYR A 271 -3.80 -14.78 16.41
C TYR A 271 -2.49 -14.85 17.21
N THR A 272 -1.76 -15.94 17.03
CA THR A 272 -0.49 -16.22 17.70
C THR A 272 0.68 -16.22 16.71
N VAL A 273 1.90 -16.15 17.25
CA VAL A 273 3.14 -16.37 16.47
C VAL A 273 3.13 -17.75 15.78
N HIS A 274 2.54 -18.76 16.42
CA HIS A 274 2.40 -20.09 15.83
C HIS A 274 1.51 -20.08 14.58
N ASP A 275 0.35 -19.43 14.64
CA ASP A 275 -0.57 -19.31 13.49
C ASP A 275 0.13 -18.64 12.30
N PHE A 276 0.90 -17.59 12.57
CA PHE A 276 1.67 -16.91 11.51
C PHE A 276 2.74 -17.82 10.89
N LYS A 277 3.49 -18.56 11.71
CA LYS A 277 4.49 -19.53 11.23
C LYS A 277 3.82 -20.61 10.37
N GLU A 278 2.70 -21.16 10.83
CA GLU A 278 1.94 -22.16 10.08
C GLU A 278 1.47 -21.65 8.71
N ILE A 279 0.95 -20.41 8.66
CA ILE A 279 0.56 -19.78 7.41
C ILE A 279 1.75 -19.71 6.45
N VAL A 280 2.87 -19.17 6.89
CA VAL A 280 4.05 -19.00 6.04
C VAL A 280 4.59 -20.35 5.56
N GLU A 281 4.64 -21.35 6.44
CA GLU A 281 5.11 -22.69 6.11
C GLU A 281 4.23 -23.35 5.06
N LYS A 282 2.89 -23.29 5.23
CA LYS A 282 1.94 -23.83 4.26
C LYS A 282 2.07 -23.13 2.91
N PHE A 283 2.10 -21.79 2.88
CA PHE A 283 2.26 -21.07 1.63
C PHE A 283 3.58 -21.41 0.93
N ARG A 284 4.71 -21.47 1.62
CA ARG A 284 6.00 -21.86 1.03
C ARG A 284 6.04 -23.29 0.52
N ARG A 285 5.32 -24.19 1.18
CA ARG A 285 5.22 -25.61 0.77
C ARG A 285 4.41 -25.78 -0.52
N TYR A 286 3.31 -25.03 -0.65
CA TYR A 286 2.36 -25.22 -1.74
C TYR A 286 2.47 -24.20 -2.88
N VAL A 287 3.05 -23.03 -2.64
CA VAL A 287 3.21 -21.97 -3.64
C VAL A 287 4.70 -21.72 -3.86
N LYS A 288 5.20 -22.23 -5.00
CA LYS A 288 6.63 -22.14 -5.32
C LYS A 288 7.08 -20.68 -5.41
N ASP A 289 8.25 -20.41 -4.85
CA ASP A 289 8.95 -19.12 -4.91
C ASP A 289 8.12 -17.91 -4.42
N ILE A 290 7.15 -18.15 -3.53
CA ILE A 290 6.31 -17.07 -2.98
C ILE A 290 7.15 -16.06 -2.20
N THR A 291 6.88 -14.78 -2.42
CA THR A 291 7.40 -13.67 -1.61
C THR A 291 6.48 -13.47 -0.40
N ILE A 292 7.04 -13.53 0.80
CA ILE A 292 6.35 -13.22 2.05
C ILE A 292 6.70 -11.80 2.47
N ALA A 293 5.69 -10.96 2.63
CA ALA A 293 5.78 -9.62 3.20
C ALA A 293 5.07 -9.58 4.56
N THR A 294 5.67 -8.88 5.53
CA THR A 294 5.09 -8.70 6.86
C THR A 294 5.37 -7.30 7.41
N ASP A 295 4.67 -6.95 8.49
CA ASP A 295 4.86 -5.69 9.21
C ASP A 295 5.28 -6.02 10.65
N ILE A 296 6.19 -5.21 11.21
CA ILE A 296 6.66 -5.30 12.59
C ILE A 296 6.61 -3.92 13.23
N ILE A 297 6.05 -3.85 14.43
CA ILE A 297 6.07 -2.67 15.29
C ILE A 297 7.03 -2.91 16.44
N VAL A 298 8.08 -2.11 16.54
CA VAL A 298 9.04 -2.16 17.65
C VAL A 298 8.74 -1.07 18.67
N GLY A 299 8.98 -1.38 19.95
CA GLY A 299 8.79 -0.43 21.05
C GLY A 299 7.33 -0.17 21.40
N PHE A 300 6.46 -1.18 21.24
CA PHE A 300 5.09 -1.12 21.74
C PHE A 300 5.10 -0.93 23.26
N PRO A 301 4.13 -0.21 23.87
CA PRO A 301 4.11 0.00 25.33
C PRO A 301 4.31 -1.30 26.11
N THR A 302 5.17 -1.28 27.10
CA THR A 302 5.59 -2.43 27.94
C THR A 302 6.40 -3.51 27.26
N GLU A 303 6.78 -3.40 25.99
CA GLU A 303 7.64 -4.39 25.32
C GLU A 303 9.00 -4.44 26.00
N THR A 304 9.33 -5.57 26.63
CA THR A 304 10.63 -5.80 27.24
C THR A 304 11.69 -6.12 26.18
N GLU A 305 12.96 -6.11 26.59
CA GLU A 305 14.05 -6.50 25.68
C GLU A 305 13.92 -7.95 25.24
N LEU A 306 13.54 -8.89 26.14
CA LEU A 306 13.32 -10.29 25.81
C LEU A 306 12.21 -10.46 24.77
N GLN A 307 11.11 -9.71 24.89
CA GLN A 307 10.01 -9.73 23.93
C GLN A 307 10.40 -9.15 22.57
N PHE A 308 11.28 -8.16 22.53
CA PHE A 308 11.87 -7.68 21.29
C PHE A 308 12.80 -8.73 20.66
N GLN A 309 13.62 -9.42 21.47
CA GLN A 309 14.44 -10.54 20.98
C GLN A 309 13.60 -11.68 20.38
N ASP A 310 12.41 -11.95 20.90
CA ASP A 310 11.46 -12.91 20.29
C ASP A 310 11.09 -12.48 18.86
N SER A 311 10.92 -11.17 18.62
CA SER A 311 10.64 -10.64 17.28
C SER A 311 11.84 -10.80 16.34
N LEU A 312 13.06 -10.60 16.80
CA LEU A 312 14.28 -10.85 16.01
C LEU A 312 14.42 -12.33 15.67
N HIS A 313 14.22 -13.23 16.66
CA HIS A 313 14.25 -14.68 16.44
C HIS A 313 13.19 -15.14 15.44
N LEU A 314 11.98 -14.59 15.53
CA LEU A 314 10.93 -14.88 14.55
C LEU A 314 11.36 -14.51 13.13
N MET A 315 11.99 -13.35 12.93
CA MET A 315 12.48 -12.95 11.60
C MET A 315 13.58 -13.89 11.10
N GLN A 316 14.47 -14.35 11.99
CA GLN A 316 15.51 -15.33 11.64
C GLN A 316 14.93 -16.69 11.25
N ASP A 317 13.86 -17.12 11.90
CA ASP A 317 13.20 -18.39 11.61
C ASP A 317 12.41 -18.33 10.30
N VAL A 318 11.55 -17.31 10.18
CA VAL A 318 10.61 -17.16 9.05
C VAL A 318 11.30 -16.66 7.80
N LYS A 319 12.32 -15.81 7.92
CA LYS A 319 13.08 -15.21 6.80
C LYS A 319 12.17 -14.58 5.74
N PRO A 320 11.31 -13.62 6.11
CA PRO A 320 10.46 -12.95 5.15
C PRO A 320 11.30 -12.15 4.14
N GLU A 321 10.81 -12.04 2.91
CA GLU A 321 11.47 -11.32 1.83
C GLU A 321 11.27 -9.80 1.93
N ILE A 322 10.20 -9.36 2.60
CA ILE A 322 9.88 -7.95 2.82
C ILE A 322 9.40 -7.77 4.26
N VAL A 323 9.96 -6.80 4.97
CA VAL A 323 9.52 -6.40 6.31
C VAL A 323 9.33 -4.88 6.35
N ASN A 324 8.13 -4.43 6.63
CA ASN A 324 7.86 -3.04 6.96
C ASN A 324 8.07 -2.84 8.46
N ILE A 325 9.13 -2.14 8.83
CA ILE A 325 9.50 -1.90 10.23
C ILE A 325 8.99 -0.53 10.63
N ALA A 326 8.21 -0.48 11.71
CA ALA A 326 7.70 0.76 12.28
C ALA A 326 8.05 0.87 13.77
N SER A 327 8.60 2.01 14.19
CA SER A 327 8.66 2.35 15.60
C SER A 327 7.26 2.74 16.09
N PHE A 328 6.85 2.21 17.24
CA PHE A 328 5.57 2.58 17.82
C PHE A 328 5.50 4.10 18.11
N ILE A 329 4.46 4.72 17.60
CA ILE A 329 4.12 6.12 17.87
C ILE A 329 2.72 6.15 18.50
N PRO A 330 2.56 6.69 19.72
CA PRO A 330 1.24 6.82 20.33
C PRO A 330 0.33 7.70 19.45
N ARG A 331 -0.80 7.15 19.02
CA ARG A 331 -1.79 7.87 18.23
C ARG A 331 -2.87 8.41 19.16
N PRO A 332 -3.22 9.70 19.08
CA PRO A 332 -4.32 10.24 19.87
C PRO A 332 -5.59 9.38 19.74
N ASN A 333 -6.32 9.25 20.84
CA ASN A 333 -7.58 8.47 20.93
C ASN A 333 -7.43 6.94 20.72
N THR A 334 -6.23 6.38 20.58
CA THR A 334 -6.02 4.93 20.60
C THR A 334 -5.84 4.41 22.03
N LYS A 335 -6.16 3.12 22.25
CA LYS A 335 -5.99 2.48 23.57
C LYS A 335 -4.52 2.48 23.98
N SER A 336 -3.60 2.13 23.05
CA SER A 336 -2.17 2.03 23.34
C SER A 336 -1.49 3.38 23.64
N ALA A 337 -2.04 4.49 23.18
CA ALA A 337 -1.52 5.81 23.54
C ALA A 337 -1.73 6.14 25.04
N LYS A 338 -2.70 5.48 25.68
CA LYS A 338 -3.04 5.65 27.11
C LYS A 338 -2.41 4.59 28.01
N MET A 339 -1.72 3.59 27.41
CA MET A 339 -1.04 2.54 28.18
C MET A 339 0.17 3.13 28.94
N GLU A 340 0.35 2.65 30.15
CA GLU A 340 1.57 2.87 30.91
C GLU A 340 2.76 2.12 30.24
N GLY A 341 3.99 2.44 30.65
CA GLY A 341 5.16 1.76 30.13
C GLY A 341 5.50 2.15 28.69
N GLN A 342 5.25 3.38 28.28
CA GLN A 342 5.70 3.93 27.00
C GLN A 342 7.22 3.84 26.89
N ILE A 343 7.71 3.27 25.80
CA ILE A 343 9.14 3.07 25.55
C ILE A 343 9.79 4.38 25.09
N GLN A 344 10.99 4.67 25.62
CA GLN A 344 11.74 5.85 25.23
C GLN A 344 12.14 5.83 23.74
N ALA A 345 12.23 7.01 23.14
CA ALA A 345 12.55 7.13 21.71
C ALA A 345 13.91 6.53 21.35
N SER A 346 14.93 6.67 22.22
CA SER A 346 16.26 6.05 22.03
C SER A 346 16.17 4.54 21.89
N ILE A 347 15.45 3.87 22.80
CA ILE A 347 15.28 2.40 22.77
C ILE A 347 14.51 1.97 21.51
N LYS A 348 13.46 2.70 21.12
CA LYS A 348 12.74 2.43 19.88
C LYS A 348 13.64 2.55 18.66
N ASN A 349 14.51 3.56 18.61
CA ASN A 349 15.46 3.75 17.52
C ASN A 349 16.50 2.61 17.48
N GLU A 350 17.05 2.21 18.63
CA GLU A 350 17.97 1.07 18.73
C GLU A 350 17.31 -0.23 18.21
N ARG A 351 16.09 -0.53 18.64
CA ARG A 351 15.33 -1.71 18.18
C ARG A 351 15.00 -1.64 16.69
N SER A 352 14.60 -0.48 16.20
CA SER A 352 14.32 -0.29 14.77
C SER A 352 15.58 -0.50 13.91
N ASN A 353 16.72 0.02 14.36
CA ASN A 353 18.01 -0.18 13.67
C ASN A 353 18.42 -1.67 13.68
N ALA A 354 18.35 -2.34 14.82
CA ALA A 354 18.69 -3.76 14.95
C ALA A 354 17.80 -4.62 14.05
N MET A 355 16.49 -4.39 14.03
CA MET A 355 15.55 -5.08 13.17
C MET A 355 15.83 -4.80 11.69
N THR A 356 16.18 -3.57 11.34
CA THR A 356 16.50 -3.17 9.96
C THR A 356 17.77 -3.85 9.45
N GLU A 357 18.83 -3.91 10.25
CA GLU A 357 20.07 -4.59 9.85
C GLU A 357 19.87 -6.10 9.71
N LEU A 358 19.11 -6.72 10.62
CA LEU A 358 18.73 -8.12 10.50
C LEU A 358 17.93 -8.36 9.22
N PHE A 359 16.92 -7.54 8.96
CA PHE A 359 16.09 -7.64 7.76
C PHE A 359 16.93 -7.51 6.48
N LYS A 360 17.82 -6.52 6.37
CA LYS A 360 18.69 -6.35 5.19
C LYS A 360 19.51 -7.62 4.90
N SER A 361 20.07 -8.24 5.96
CA SER A 361 20.82 -9.49 5.83
C SER A 361 19.95 -10.64 5.33
N ILE A 362 18.73 -10.77 5.87
CA ILE A 362 17.76 -11.81 5.46
C ILE A 362 17.31 -11.57 4.02
N ALA A 363 16.86 -10.35 3.71
CA ALA A 363 16.34 -10.01 2.39
C ALA A 363 17.40 -10.19 1.29
N LEU A 364 18.65 -9.81 1.55
CA LEU A 364 19.74 -10.05 0.62
C LEU A 364 19.91 -11.56 0.33
N LYS A 365 19.95 -12.40 1.36
CA LYS A 365 20.06 -13.86 1.18
C LYS A 365 18.88 -14.44 0.40
N GLN A 366 17.68 -13.97 0.66
CA GLN A 366 16.48 -14.38 -0.07
C GLN A 366 16.52 -13.93 -1.53
N ASN A 367 16.98 -12.72 -1.79
CA ASN A 367 17.07 -12.19 -3.14
C ASN A 367 18.25 -12.82 -3.94
N GLN A 368 19.36 -13.18 -3.28
CA GLN A 368 20.47 -13.90 -3.93
C GLN A 368 20.06 -15.23 -4.57
N ARG A 369 18.99 -15.87 -4.09
CA ARG A 369 18.44 -17.10 -4.69
C ARG A 369 17.93 -16.89 -6.11
N TRP A 370 17.65 -15.65 -6.48
CA TRP A 370 17.17 -15.28 -7.82
C TRP A 370 18.31 -15.02 -8.82
N VAL A 371 19.56 -14.92 -8.37
CA VAL A 371 20.70 -14.72 -9.28
C VAL A 371 20.80 -15.93 -10.21
N GLY A 372 20.85 -15.66 -11.52
CA GLY A 372 20.79 -16.68 -12.55
C GLY A 372 19.39 -17.08 -13.02
N TRP A 373 18.32 -16.62 -12.34
CA TRP A 373 16.95 -16.83 -12.81
C TRP A 373 16.72 -16.14 -14.14
N GLU A 374 16.05 -16.85 -15.05
CA GLU A 374 15.63 -16.36 -16.36
C GLU A 374 14.10 -16.45 -16.45
N GLY A 375 13.48 -15.41 -17.01
CA GLY A 375 12.03 -15.39 -17.19
C GLY A 375 11.50 -14.01 -17.48
N LYS A 376 10.18 -13.90 -17.51
CA LYS A 376 9.46 -12.67 -17.88
C LYS A 376 9.20 -11.77 -16.68
N ILE A 377 9.35 -10.48 -16.93
CA ILE A 377 8.87 -9.41 -16.05
C ILE A 377 7.87 -8.54 -16.80
N ILE A 378 6.96 -7.91 -16.09
CA ILE A 378 6.08 -6.86 -16.62
C ILE A 378 6.66 -5.52 -16.19
N ILE A 379 6.98 -4.65 -17.15
CA ILE A 379 7.47 -3.30 -16.86
C ILE A 379 6.33 -2.48 -16.25
N ASP A 380 6.45 -2.06 -15.00
CA ASP A 380 5.39 -1.37 -14.26
C ASP A 380 5.76 0.06 -13.81
N GLU A 381 7.05 0.43 -13.87
CA GLU A 381 7.51 1.73 -13.41
C GLU A 381 8.66 2.27 -14.27
N VAL A 382 8.63 3.59 -14.50
CA VAL A 382 9.69 4.34 -15.17
C VAL A 382 10.64 4.91 -14.13
N GLY A 383 11.89 4.49 -14.16
CA GLY A 383 12.96 5.08 -13.35
C GLY A 383 13.64 6.25 -14.05
N ARG A 384 14.79 6.67 -13.52
CA ARG A 384 15.65 7.71 -14.12
C ARG A 384 16.72 7.07 -15.01
N ASP A 385 17.27 7.83 -15.94
CA ASP A 385 18.48 7.44 -16.70
C ASP A 385 18.36 6.08 -17.43
N ASN A 386 17.29 5.87 -18.18
CA ASN A 386 16.98 4.61 -18.88
C ASN A 386 16.86 3.39 -17.95
N ILE A 387 16.56 3.63 -16.67
CA ILE A 387 16.22 2.58 -15.72
C ILE A 387 14.73 2.34 -15.76
N TRP A 388 14.35 1.09 -15.81
CA TRP A 388 12.96 0.63 -15.73
C TRP A 388 12.84 -0.40 -14.62
N ILE A 389 11.70 -0.46 -14.01
CA ILE A 389 11.40 -1.45 -12.99
C ILE A 389 10.24 -2.30 -13.51
N GLY A 390 10.40 -3.59 -13.38
CA GLY A 390 9.32 -4.54 -13.68
C GLY A 390 9.10 -5.50 -12.53
N ARG A 391 8.03 -6.27 -12.62
CA ARG A 391 7.68 -7.30 -11.64
C ARG A 391 7.70 -8.68 -12.28
N ASN A 392 8.38 -9.61 -11.61
CA ASN A 392 8.26 -11.02 -11.97
C ASN A 392 6.99 -11.65 -11.33
N PHE A 393 6.73 -12.92 -11.58
CA PHE A 393 5.57 -13.64 -11.06
C PHE A 393 5.50 -13.67 -9.51
N ALA A 394 6.61 -13.50 -8.81
CA ALA A 394 6.71 -13.44 -7.35
C ALA A 394 6.64 -11.99 -6.82
N TYR A 395 6.24 -11.04 -7.67
CA TYR A 395 6.15 -9.61 -7.34
C TYR A 395 7.48 -8.98 -6.90
N LYS A 396 8.62 -9.58 -7.29
CA LYS A 396 9.93 -9.00 -7.02
C LYS A 396 10.18 -7.81 -7.93
N PRO A 397 10.65 -6.66 -7.39
CA PRO A 397 11.10 -5.57 -8.23
C PRO A 397 12.39 -5.97 -8.95
N VAL A 398 12.38 -5.84 -10.27
CA VAL A 398 13.52 -6.14 -11.14
C VAL A 398 13.90 -4.89 -11.90
N ILE A 399 15.10 -4.41 -11.65
CA ILE A 399 15.67 -3.24 -12.31
C ILE A 399 16.33 -3.71 -13.62
N VAL A 400 15.96 -3.09 -14.72
CA VAL A 400 16.50 -3.36 -16.06
C VAL A 400 16.78 -2.05 -16.77
N ARG A 401 17.81 -2.04 -17.64
CA ARG A 401 18.18 -0.89 -18.48
C ARG A 401 17.78 -1.15 -19.92
N GLY A 402 17.27 -0.12 -20.57
CA GLY A 402 16.86 -0.19 -21.97
C GLY A 402 15.75 0.81 -22.30
N ASN A 403 15.15 0.63 -23.47
CA ASN A 403 14.00 1.39 -23.92
C ASN A 403 12.80 0.46 -23.92
N PHE A 404 11.90 0.65 -22.98
CA PHE A 404 10.70 -0.18 -22.81
C PHE A 404 9.46 0.69 -22.80
N THR A 405 8.31 0.04 -22.74
CA THR A 405 7.01 0.69 -22.53
C THR A 405 6.33 0.09 -21.29
N LEU A 406 5.51 0.89 -20.60
CA LEU A 406 4.72 0.38 -19.48
C LEU A 406 3.79 -0.75 -19.95
N GLY A 407 3.78 -1.85 -19.22
CA GLY A 407 3.01 -3.06 -19.52
C GLY A 407 3.71 -4.05 -20.46
N GLU A 408 4.87 -3.70 -20.98
CA GLU A 408 5.69 -4.61 -21.80
C GLU A 408 6.18 -5.80 -20.98
N GLU A 409 6.13 -7.00 -21.60
CA GLU A 409 6.75 -8.19 -21.04
C GLU A 409 8.15 -8.34 -21.61
N VAL A 410 9.14 -8.43 -20.76
CA VAL A 410 10.55 -8.49 -21.11
C VAL A 410 11.18 -9.76 -20.56
N ASP A 411 11.90 -10.50 -21.39
CA ASP A 411 12.69 -11.65 -20.95
C ASP A 411 14.02 -11.16 -20.38
N VAL A 412 14.28 -11.54 -19.12
CA VAL A 412 15.42 -11.06 -18.35
C VAL A 412 16.20 -12.19 -17.71
N LYS A 413 17.49 -11.94 -17.46
CA LYS A 413 18.36 -12.78 -16.64
C LYS A 413 18.87 -11.98 -15.45
N ILE A 414 18.55 -12.43 -14.23
CA ILE A 414 19.01 -11.78 -13.01
C ILE A 414 20.51 -11.97 -12.83
N LYS A 415 21.24 -10.87 -12.67
CA LYS A 415 22.69 -10.83 -12.48
C LYS A 415 23.11 -10.51 -11.06
N GLU A 416 22.39 -9.62 -10.43
CA GLU A 416 22.70 -9.12 -9.10
C GLU A 416 21.43 -9.04 -8.24
N ALA A 417 21.62 -9.05 -6.93
CA ALA A 417 20.56 -8.88 -5.95
C ALA A 417 20.99 -7.90 -4.87
N THR A 418 20.08 -7.04 -4.47
CA THR A 418 20.19 -6.18 -3.29
C THR A 418 19.18 -6.63 -2.22
N PRO A 419 19.19 -6.08 -1.02
CA PRO A 419 18.11 -6.34 -0.07
C PRO A 419 16.71 -5.92 -0.56
N TYR A 420 16.63 -5.02 -1.55
CA TYR A 420 15.37 -4.38 -1.96
C TYR A 420 14.93 -4.73 -3.38
N ASP A 421 15.86 -5.05 -4.26
CA ASP A 421 15.62 -5.28 -5.69
C ASP A 421 16.52 -6.37 -6.27
N LEU A 422 16.14 -6.80 -7.47
CA LEU A 422 16.93 -7.64 -8.36
C LEU A 422 17.39 -6.78 -9.54
N ARG A 423 18.57 -7.07 -10.11
CA ARG A 423 19.10 -6.37 -11.29
C ARG A 423 19.32 -7.35 -12.41
N ALA A 424 18.84 -7.00 -13.57
CA ALA A 424 18.82 -7.91 -14.71
C ALA A 424 19.38 -7.27 -15.97
N ASP A 425 19.91 -8.15 -16.84
CA ASP A 425 20.12 -7.86 -18.25
C ASP A 425 18.89 -8.32 -19.04
N ASN A 426 18.55 -7.57 -20.10
CA ASN A 426 17.60 -8.00 -21.11
C ASN A 426 18.26 -9.09 -21.98
N VAL A 427 17.63 -10.24 -22.08
CA VAL A 427 18.16 -11.38 -22.86
C VAL A 427 18.15 -11.08 -24.37
N ASP A 428 17.16 -10.30 -24.82
CA ASP A 428 16.99 -9.95 -26.25
C ASP A 428 17.80 -8.71 -26.68
N ALA A 429 18.44 -8.01 -25.74
CA ALA A 429 19.27 -6.86 -26.10
C ALA A 429 20.53 -7.34 -26.82
N PRO A 430 20.90 -6.74 -28.00
CA PRO A 430 22.16 -7.06 -28.65
C PRO A 430 23.31 -6.83 -27.66
N GLN A 431 24.09 -7.86 -27.40
CA GLN A 431 25.28 -7.74 -26.56
C GLN A 431 26.23 -6.78 -27.30
N ILE A 432 26.30 -5.55 -26.84
CA ILE A 432 27.36 -4.63 -27.27
C ILE A 432 28.63 -5.12 -26.58
N GLU A 433 29.39 -5.97 -27.27
CA GLU A 433 30.77 -6.25 -26.89
C GLU A 433 31.53 -4.92 -26.89
N ILE A 434 31.73 -4.35 -25.72
CA ILE A 434 32.71 -3.27 -25.55
C ILE A 434 34.06 -3.96 -25.63
N SER A 435 34.61 -4.03 -26.85
CA SER A 435 36.02 -4.37 -27.07
C SER A 435 36.86 -3.26 -26.41
N VAL A 436 37.33 -3.53 -25.21
CA VAL A 436 38.38 -2.73 -24.60
C VAL A 436 39.67 -3.04 -25.37
N GLU A 437 39.92 -2.29 -26.44
CA GLU A 437 41.26 -2.25 -27.00
C GLU A 437 42.21 -1.71 -25.93
N LYS A 438 42.97 -2.65 -25.39
CA LYS A 438 44.15 -2.30 -24.58
C LYS A 438 45.23 -1.76 -25.56
N ASN A 439 45.20 -0.47 -25.80
CA ASN A 439 46.36 0.20 -26.34
C ASN A 439 47.41 0.34 -25.24
N PHE A 440 48.32 -0.64 -25.20
CA PHE A 440 49.63 -0.49 -24.59
C PHE A 440 50.56 0.10 -25.62
N THR A 441 50.97 1.32 -25.48
CA THR A 441 52.29 1.85 -25.87
C THR A 441 52.73 2.84 -24.81
#